data_58e4ab29b83963f8cce5ceb731051188
#
_entry.id   58e4ab29b83963f8cce5ceb731051188
#
_cell.length_a   1.000
_cell.length_b   1.000
_cell.length_c   1.000
_cell.angle_alpha   90.00
_cell.angle_beta   90.00
_cell.angle_gamma   90.00
#
_symmetry.space_group_name_H-M   'P 1'
#
loop_
_entity.id
_entity.type
_entity.pdbx_description
1 polymer ?
#
loop_
_entity_poly.entity_id
_entity_poly.type
_entity_poly.pdbx_seq_one_letter_code
_entity_poly.pdbx_strand_id
1 'polypeptide(L)'
;MHAGGAVRRLTGSGRRHIDTWGTHMTVRPITRVALVGAGALALLGPLAATSASAVSEDARGGDRVLAAPYAVEPYETVNVRSGPARSYDKVGSVTAGQPRGAYCWTRGETISDHGYTNDVWVQLVEGYVSAVYLKGNEYGDLPASARC
;
A
#
# COMPACT_ATOMS: atom_id res chain seq x y z
N MET A 1 -45.74 -6.47 -48.08
CA MET A 1 -45.92 -7.48 -47.01
C MET A 1 -45.29 -6.99 -45.76
N HIS A 2 -46.11 -6.75 -44.74
CA HIS A 2 -45.77 -6.15 -43.47
C HIS A 2 -45.29 -7.23 -42.52
N ALA A 3 -44.25 -6.95 -41.74
CA ALA A 3 -44.05 -7.60 -40.45
C ALA A 3 -43.32 -6.62 -39.52
N GLY A 4 -44.02 -6.10 -38.62
CA GLY A 4 -43.82 -5.41 -37.42
C GLY A 4 -43.22 -6.28 -36.35
N GLY A 5 -42.11 -5.81 -35.76
CA GLY A 5 -41.47 -6.41 -34.61
C GLY A 5 -41.61 -5.47 -33.38
N ALA A 6 -42.34 -5.96 -32.39
CA ALA A 6 -42.72 -5.25 -31.21
C ALA A 6 -41.51 -5.01 -30.27
N VAL A 7 -41.33 -3.73 -29.87
CA VAL A 7 -40.40 -3.31 -28.79
C VAL A 7 -41.06 -3.63 -27.46
N ARG A 8 -40.49 -4.59 -26.69
CA ARG A 8 -40.85 -4.81 -25.30
C ARG A 8 -40.05 -3.86 -24.41
N ARG A 9 -40.75 -2.91 -23.82
CA ARG A 9 -40.25 -2.12 -22.67
C ARG A 9 -40.28 -3.02 -21.43
N LEU A 10 -39.12 -3.27 -20.84
CA LEU A 10 -39.00 -3.81 -19.50
C LEU A 10 -38.80 -2.67 -18.52
N THR A 11 -39.89 -2.25 -17.87
CA THR A 11 -39.87 -1.40 -16.70
C THR A 11 -39.47 -2.24 -15.49
N GLY A 12 -38.19 -2.24 -15.15
CA GLY A 12 -37.67 -2.83 -13.93
C GLY A 12 -37.59 -1.78 -12.83
N SER A 13 -38.61 -1.70 -11.98
CA SER A 13 -38.61 -0.97 -10.72
C SER A 13 -37.69 -1.69 -9.73
N GLY A 14 -36.42 -1.32 -9.70
CA GLY A 14 -35.46 -1.77 -8.67
C GLY A 14 -35.57 -0.92 -7.41
N ARG A 15 -36.14 -1.47 -6.37
CA ARG A 15 -36.19 -0.91 -5.00
C ARG A 15 -34.76 -0.69 -4.52
N ARG A 16 -34.47 0.56 -4.14
CA ARG A 16 -33.26 0.90 -3.39
C ARG A 16 -33.40 0.39 -1.97
N HIS A 17 -32.65 -0.64 -1.64
CA HIS A 17 -32.46 -1.07 -0.25
C HIS A 17 -31.46 -0.12 0.37
N ILE A 18 -31.92 0.74 1.26
CA ILE A 18 -31.06 1.60 2.08
C ILE A 18 -30.70 0.81 3.31
N ASP A 19 -29.58 0.09 3.27
CA ASP A 19 -29.03 -0.56 4.45
C ASP A 19 -28.37 0.50 5.33
N THR A 20 -29.09 0.88 6.36
CA THR A 20 -28.62 1.73 7.46
C THR A 20 -27.60 0.94 8.27
N TRP A 21 -26.31 1.12 8.01
CA TRP A 21 -25.26 0.60 8.86
C TRP A 21 -25.16 1.40 10.13
N GLY A 22 -25.71 0.81 11.20
CA GLY A 22 -25.62 1.34 12.54
C GLY A 22 -24.18 1.40 13.02
N THR A 23 -23.76 2.61 13.34
CA THR A 23 -22.47 2.93 13.95
C THR A 23 -22.49 2.47 15.41
N HIS A 24 -22.01 1.27 15.70
CA HIS A 24 -21.71 0.87 17.08
C HIS A 24 -20.29 1.32 17.43
N MET A 25 -20.15 2.53 17.92
CA MET A 25 -18.96 2.98 18.64
C MET A 25 -18.97 2.32 20.01
N THR A 26 -18.19 1.25 20.17
CA THR A 26 -17.91 0.67 21.48
C THR A 26 -16.76 1.46 22.12
N VAL A 27 -17.10 2.44 22.93
CA VAL A 27 -16.14 3.15 23.78
C VAL A 27 -15.80 2.23 24.95
N ARG A 28 -14.55 1.74 24.99
CA ARG A 28 -14.01 1.01 26.15
C ARG A 28 -13.56 2.02 27.20
N PRO A 29 -14.05 1.93 28.45
CA PRO A 29 -13.58 2.78 29.53
C PRO A 29 -12.17 2.32 29.95
N ILE A 30 -11.21 3.25 29.94
CA ILE A 30 -9.89 3.04 30.50
C ILE A 30 -10.01 3.22 32.01
N THR A 31 -9.96 2.12 32.75
CA THR A 31 -9.92 2.13 34.22
C THR A 31 -8.52 2.58 34.66
N ARG A 32 -8.42 3.80 35.14
CA ARG A 32 -7.23 4.30 35.83
C ARG A 32 -7.23 3.76 37.26
N VAL A 33 -6.34 2.84 37.56
CA VAL A 33 -6.03 2.43 38.92
C VAL A 33 -5.06 3.44 39.50
N ALA A 34 -5.52 4.27 40.42
CA ALA A 34 -4.69 5.13 41.24
C ALA A 34 -4.23 4.32 42.48
N LEU A 35 -2.94 4.01 42.55
CA LEU A 35 -2.31 3.48 43.76
C LEU A 35 -1.69 4.66 44.51
N VAL A 36 -2.35 5.05 45.61
CA VAL A 36 -1.79 5.93 46.62
C VAL A 36 -0.99 5.05 47.58
N GLY A 37 0.32 5.23 47.57
CA GLY A 37 1.22 4.63 48.54
C GLY A 37 2.03 5.72 49.21
N ALA A 38 1.65 6.08 50.44
CA ALA A 38 2.45 6.92 51.34
C ALA A 38 3.49 6.05 52.07
N GLY A 39 4.76 6.45 52.06
CA GLY A 39 5.83 5.74 52.78
C GLY A 39 7.13 6.53 52.80
N ALA A 40 7.35 7.22 53.86
CA ALA A 40 8.45 7.78 54.62
C ALA A 40 9.93 7.56 54.17
N LEU A 41 10.64 8.72 54.19
CA LEU A 41 12.01 9.00 54.73
C LEU A 41 13.15 7.95 54.59
N ALA A 42 14.24 8.29 53.84
CA ALA A 42 15.52 8.62 54.47
C ALA A 42 16.69 8.58 53.48
N LEU A 43 17.57 9.57 53.65
CA LEU A 43 19.03 9.54 53.49
C LEU A 43 19.65 9.76 52.09
N LEU A 44 20.33 10.90 52.10
CA LEU A 44 21.33 11.46 51.21
C LEU A 44 22.32 10.43 50.58
N GLY A 45 22.48 10.51 49.25
CA GLY A 45 23.61 10.02 48.50
C GLY A 45 23.57 10.56 47.08
N PRO A 46 24.59 11.29 46.60
CA PRO A 46 24.66 11.70 45.21
C PRO A 46 25.15 10.52 44.37
N LEU A 47 24.25 9.73 43.85
CA LEU A 47 24.54 8.74 42.82
C LEU A 47 24.14 9.31 41.50
N ALA A 48 25.15 9.49 40.64
CA ALA A 48 25.00 9.83 39.24
C ALA A 48 24.00 8.89 38.58
N ALA A 49 22.83 9.40 38.25
CA ALA A 49 21.85 8.71 37.41
C ALA A 49 22.38 8.69 35.97
N THR A 50 23.09 7.64 35.61
CA THR A 50 23.25 7.26 34.22
C THR A 50 21.87 6.87 33.72
N SER A 51 21.26 7.75 32.94
CA SER A 51 20.04 7.44 32.18
C SER A 51 20.41 6.36 31.17
N ALA A 52 20.25 5.11 31.55
CA ALA A 52 20.21 4.02 30.59
C ALA A 52 18.93 4.21 29.78
N SER A 53 19.07 4.79 28.59
CA SER A 53 18.04 4.71 27.56
C SER A 53 17.83 3.23 27.26
N ALA A 54 16.78 2.65 27.82
CA ALA A 54 16.33 1.34 27.42
C ALA A 54 15.91 1.47 25.94
N VAL A 55 16.83 1.12 25.05
CA VAL A 55 16.50 0.81 23.67
C VAL A 55 15.65 -0.45 23.77
N SER A 56 14.35 -0.31 23.59
CA SER A 56 13.47 -1.44 23.40
C SER A 56 13.89 -2.12 22.10
N GLU A 57 14.78 -3.09 22.20
CA GLU A 57 15.00 -4.08 21.15
C GLU A 57 13.70 -4.89 21.05
N ASP A 58 12.83 -4.43 20.19
CA ASP A 58 11.71 -5.24 19.68
C ASP A 58 12.36 -6.37 18.85
N ALA A 59 12.76 -7.43 19.55
CA ALA A 59 13.26 -8.66 18.95
C ALA A 59 12.09 -9.38 18.30
N ARG A 60 11.54 -8.79 17.22
CA ARG A 60 10.84 -9.53 16.20
C ARG A 60 11.87 -9.92 15.17
N GLY A 61 12.31 -11.19 15.25
CA GLY A 61 12.98 -11.89 14.18
C GLY A 61 12.04 -11.95 12.97
N GLY A 62 11.88 -10.85 12.29
CA GLY A 62 11.40 -10.76 10.93
C GLY A 62 12.62 -10.54 10.07
N ASP A 63 12.76 -11.35 9.04
CA ASP A 63 13.71 -11.12 7.96
C ASP A 63 13.82 -9.61 7.73
N ARG A 64 15.03 -9.07 7.81
CA ARG A 64 15.33 -7.72 7.33
C ARG A 64 15.09 -7.74 5.84
N VAL A 65 13.84 -7.59 5.44
CA VAL A 65 13.50 -7.14 4.10
C VAL A 65 14.20 -5.79 4.00
N LEU A 66 15.31 -5.74 3.26
CA LEU A 66 16.01 -4.50 2.99
C LEU A 66 14.95 -3.55 2.44
N ALA A 67 14.70 -2.47 3.18
CA ALA A 67 13.72 -1.50 2.77
C ALA A 67 14.06 -1.07 1.34
N ALA A 68 13.10 -1.16 0.43
CA ALA A 68 13.32 -0.82 -0.96
C ALA A 68 13.82 0.64 -1.05
N PRO A 69 14.89 0.91 -1.79
CA PRO A 69 15.57 2.22 -1.78
C PRO A 69 14.72 3.34 -2.39
N TYR A 70 13.69 3.00 -3.16
CA TYR A 70 12.81 3.94 -3.84
C TYR A 70 11.36 3.68 -3.48
N ALA A 71 10.50 4.69 -3.71
CA ALA A 71 9.06 4.57 -3.63
C ALA A 71 8.44 5.00 -4.95
N VAL A 72 7.45 4.25 -5.43
CA VAL A 72 6.67 4.58 -6.61
C VAL A 72 5.19 4.64 -6.26
N GLU A 73 4.43 5.48 -6.95
CA GLU A 73 2.99 5.60 -6.73
C GLU A 73 2.22 5.30 -8.02
N PRO A 74 1.38 4.26 -8.04
CA PRO A 74 0.51 3.99 -9.16
C PRO A 74 -0.65 5.00 -9.19
N TYR A 75 -1.01 5.51 -10.38
CA TYR A 75 -2.17 6.38 -10.54
C TYR A 75 -3.48 5.61 -10.71
N GLU A 76 -3.40 4.32 -11.00
CA GLU A 76 -4.54 3.40 -11.03
C GLU A 76 -4.19 2.05 -10.41
N THR A 77 -5.20 1.21 -10.15
CA THR A 77 -4.96 -0.16 -9.64
C THR A 77 -4.52 -1.06 -10.79
N VAL A 78 -3.29 -1.58 -10.69
CA VAL A 78 -2.66 -2.38 -11.75
C VAL A 78 -2.13 -3.71 -11.25
N ASN A 79 -1.99 -4.65 -12.19
CA ASN A 79 -1.45 -5.98 -11.90
C ASN A 79 0.07 -5.92 -11.74
N VAL A 80 0.57 -6.59 -10.71
CA VAL A 80 1.98 -6.93 -10.52
C VAL A 80 2.22 -8.29 -11.17
N ARG A 81 3.33 -8.41 -11.90
CA ARG A 81 3.68 -9.62 -12.66
C ARG A 81 5.01 -10.20 -12.19
N SER A 82 5.22 -11.47 -12.42
CA SER A 82 6.47 -12.15 -12.06
C SER A 82 7.68 -11.72 -12.93
N GLY A 83 7.43 -10.99 -14.02
CA GLY A 83 8.47 -10.48 -14.92
C GLY A 83 7.99 -9.29 -15.75
N PRO A 84 8.91 -8.68 -16.53
CA PRO A 84 8.69 -7.42 -17.21
C PRO A 84 7.96 -7.58 -18.57
N ALA A 85 6.84 -8.31 -18.60
CA ALA A 85 5.94 -8.40 -19.75
C ALA A 85 4.54 -8.88 -19.33
N ARG A 86 3.54 -8.64 -20.20
CA ARG A 86 2.16 -9.09 -19.98
C ARG A 86 1.99 -10.61 -20.01
N SER A 87 2.91 -11.31 -20.64
CA SER A 87 2.93 -12.77 -20.72
C SER A 87 3.34 -13.46 -19.42
N TYR A 88 3.96 -12.72 -18.47
CA TYR A 88 4.29 -13.26 -17.17
C TYR A 88 3.06 -13.35 -16.27
N ASP A 89 3.10 -14.28 -15.33
CA ASP A 89 2.01 -14.52 -14.40
C ASP A 89 1.70 -13.28 -13.54
N LYS A 90 0.42 -13.08 -13.26
CA LYS A 90 -0.01 -12.11 -12.26
C LYS A 90 0.31 -12.67 -10.87
N VAL A 91 1.16 -11.97 -10.12
CA VAL A 91 1.55 -12.33 -8.76
C VAL A 91 0.86 -11.47 -7.69
N GLY A 92 0.23 -10.38 -8.11
CA GLY A 92 -0.47 -9.47 -7.20
C GLY A 92 -1.08 -8.28 -7.91
N SER A 93 -1.40 -7.25 -7.13
CA SER A 93 -1.85 -5.94 -7.63
C SER A 93 -1.41 -4.84 -6.69
N VAL A 94 -1.17 -3.65 -7.24
CA VAL A 94 -0.94 -2.41 -6.49
C VAL A 94 -2.15 -1.50 -6.64
N THR A 95 -2.53 -0.83 -5.56
CA THR A 95 -3.72 0.02 -5.52
C THR A 95 -3.38 1.45 -5.91
N ALA A 96 -4.27 2.11 -6.65
CA ALA A 96 -4.14 3.51 -7.01
C ALA A 96 -3.84 4.40 -5.81
N GLY A 97 -2.88 5.32 -5.95
CA GLY A 97 -2.52 6.31 -4.94
C GLY A 97 -1.81 5.75 -3.69
N GLN A 98 -1.48 4.45 -3.67
CA GLN A 98 -0.74 3.86 -2.55
C GLN A 98 0.74 3.66 -2.93
N PRO A 99 1.67 4.36 -2.28
CA PRO A 99 3.10 4.19 -2.51
C PRO A 99 3.55 2.75 -2.27
N ARG A 100 4.48 2.26 -3.11
CA ARG A 100 5.10 0.94 -3.03
C ARG A 100 6.61 1.05 -3.09
N GLY A 101 7.26 0.18 -2.34
CA GLY A 101 8.72 0.06 -2.39
C GLY A 101 9.20 -0.49 -3.73
N ALA A 102 10.21 0.17 -4.33
CA ALA A 102 10.80 -0.22 -5.59
C ALA A 102 12.32 -0.33 -5.46
N TYR A 103 12.90 -1.29 -6.17
CA TYR A 103 14.36 -1.55 -6.16
C TYR A 103 15.08 -0.91 -7.33
N CYS A 104 14.56 -1.15 -8.53
CA CYS A 104 15.23 -0.75 -9.77
C CYS A 104 14.23 -0.80 -10.94
N TRP A 105 14.66 -0.36 -12.10
CA TRP A 105 13.87 -0.47 -13.33
C TRP A 105 14.63 -1.28 -14.39
N THR A 106 13.90 -1.92 -15.28
CA THR A 106 14.44 -2.66 -16.42
C THR A 106 13.60 -2.42 -17.68
N ARG A 107 14.11 -2.77 -18.83
CA ARG A 107 13.32 -2.77 -20.07
C ARG A 107 12.65 -4.12 -20.26
N GLY A 108 11.44 -4.08 -20.82
CA GLY A 108 10.64 -5.25 -21.08
C GLY A 108 9.68 -5.03 -22.24
N GLU A 109 8.50 -5.62 -22.15
CA GLU A 109 7.45 -5.44 -23.15
C GLU A 109 7.00 -3.98 -23.21
N THR A 110 6.89 -3.43 -24.42
CA THR A 110 6.34 -2.10 -24.63
C THR A 110 4.85 -2.10 -24.33
N ILE A 111 4.44 -1.25 -23.41
CA ILE A 111 3.04 -1.02 -23.04
C ILE A 111 2.59 0.31 -23.61
N SER A 112 1.46 0.29 -24.30
CA SER A 112 0.76 1.51 -24.73
C SER A 112 -0.60 1.54 -24.07
N ASP A 113 -0.82 2.52 -23.19
CA ASP A 113 -2.08 2.71 -22.48
C ASP A 113 -2.24 4.18 -22.04
N HIS A 114 -3.47 4.66 -21.92
CA HIS A 114 -3.79 6.04 -21.49
C HIS A 114 -3.04 7.16 -22.23
N GLY A 115 -2.65 6.91 -23.49
CA GLY A 115 -1.87 7.87 -24.29
C GLY A 115 -0.37 7.88 -24.00
N TYR A 116 0.11 7.02 -23.12
CA TYR A 116 1.53 6.78 -22.84
C TYR A 116 2.02 5.51 -23.52
N THR A 117 3.28 5.51 -23.95
CA THR A 117 3.95 4.32 -24.49
C THR A 117 5.32 4.22 -23.86
N ASN A 118 5.62 3.09 -23.22
CA ASN A 118 6.87 2.88 -22.52
C ASN A 118 7.22 1.39 -22.45
N ASP A 119 8.51 1.06 -22.48
CA ASP A 119 9.04 -0.29 -22.32
C ASP A 119 9.72 -0.50 -20.95
N VAL A 120 9.62 0.48 -20.06
CA VAL A 120 10.19 0.42 -18.72
C VAL A 120 9.25 -0.31 -17.76
N TRP A 121 9.85 -1.22 -17.00
CA TRP A 121 9.21 -1.96 -15.93
C TRP A 121 9.96 -1.74 -14.62
N VAL A 122 9.23 -1.45 -13.57
CA VAL A 122 9.79 -1.23 -12.23
C VAL A 122 9.65 -2.50 -11.40
N GLN A 123 10.77 -2.93 -10.80
CA GLN A 123 10.79 -4.05 -9.87
C GLN A 123 10.39 -3.56 -8.48
N LEU A 124 9.26 -4.09 -8.01
CA LEU A 124 8.76 -3.94 -6.65
C LEU A 124 9.22 -5.14 -5.78
N VAL A 125 8.87 -5.09 -4.51
CA VAL A 125 9.07 -6.24 -3.60
C VAL A 125 8.31 -7.47 -4.09
N GLU A 126 7.10 -7.25 -4.62
CA GLU A 126 6.19 -8.33 -5.03
C GLU A 126 6.39 -8.81 -6.48
N GLY A 127 7.12 -8.06 -7.31
CA GLY A 127 7.29 -8.36 -8.75
C GLY A 127 7.44 -7.11 -9.59
N TYR A 128 6.93 -7.12 -10.81
CA TYR A 128 7.13 -6.06 -11.79
C TYR A 128 5.81 -5.34 -12.15
N VAL A 129 5.89 -4.03 -12.32
CA VAL A 129 4.81 -3.18 -12.83
C VAL A 129 5.34 -2.30 -13.96
N SER A 130 4.54 -2.08 -15.00
CA SER A 130 4.94 -1.16 -16.08
C SER A 130 4.93 0.29 -15.59
N ALA A 131 5.97 1.04 -15.94
CA ALA A 131 6.08 2.47 -15.61
C ALA A 131 4.96 3.32 -16.25
N VAL A 132 4.29 2.82 -17.28
CA VAL A 132 3.11 3.47 -17.87
C VAL A 132 2.03 3.76 -16.83
N TYR A 133 1.94 2.97 -15.77
CA TYR A 133 0.92 3.10 -14.71
C TYR A 133 1.42 3.82 -13.46
N LEU A 134 2.66 4.31 -13.47
CA LEU A 134 3.26 4.99 -12.32
C LEU A 134 3.30 6.50 -12.53
N LYS A 135 3.15 7.25 -11.45
CA LYS A 135 3.36 8.70 -11.45
C LYS A 135 4.84 9.01 -11.62
N GLY A 136 5.13 10.22 -12.10
CA GLY A 136 6.47 10.74 -12.22
C GLY A 136 7.03 10.68 -13.65
N ASN A 137 8.31 10.40 -13.77
CA ASN A 137 9.02 10.37 -15.05
C ASN A 137 8.85 9.02 -15.79
N GLU A 138 9.55 8.85 -16.90
CA GLU A 138 9.54 7.63 -17.71
C GLU A 138 10.00 6.36 -16.97
N TYR A 139 10.68 6.51 -15.82
CA TYR A 139 11.14 5.41 -14.97
C TYR A 139 10.25 5.20 -13.73
N GLY A 140 9.04 5.81 -13.70
CA GLY A 140 8.13 5.74 -12.54
C GLY A 140 8.67 6.47 -11.32
N ASP A 141 9.31 7.64 -11.54
CA ASP A 141 9.98 8.49 -10.55
C ASP A 141 11.30 7.93 -9.99
N LEU A 142 11.80 6.83 -10.52
CA LEU A 142 13.14 6.37 -10.22
C LEU A 142 14.19 7.20 -10.98
N PRO A 143 15.41 7.36 -10.43
CA PRO A 143 16.51 7.94 -11.18
C PRO A 143 16.94 7.03 -12.33
N ALA A 144 17.43 7.59 -13.42
CA ALA A 144 17.91 6.81 -14.57
C ALA A 144 19.03 5.82 -14.19
N SER A 145 19.81 6.13 -13.16
CA SER A 145 20.85 5.28 -12.61
C SER A 145 20.34 4.05 -11.85
N ALA A 146 19.05 4.02 -11.48
CA ALA A 146 18.44 2.90 -10.76
C ALA A 146 18.09 1.70 -11.68
N ARG A 147 18.89 1.47 -12.71
CA ARG A 147 18.72 0.32 -13.60
C ARG A 147 19.15 -0.96 -12.90
N CYS A 148 18.33 -2.02 -13.05
CA CYS A 148 18.66 -3.36 -12.53
C CYS A 148 19.93 -3.97 -13.15
#